data_0935db6612df3a97d0fb038aeb0a132b
#
_entry.id   0935db6612df3a97d0fb038aeb0a132b
#
_cell.length_a   1.000
_cell.length_b   1.000
_cell.length_c   1.000
_cell.angle_alpha   90.00
_cell.angle_beta   90.00
_cell.angle_gamma   90.00
#
_symmetry.space_group_name_H-M   'P 1'
#
loop_
_entity.id
_entity.type
_entity.pdbx_description
1 polymer ?
#
loop_
_entity_poly.entity_id
_entity_poly.type
_entity_poly.pdbx_seq_one_letter_code
_entity_poly.pdbx_strand_id
1 'polypeptide(L)'
;MRTTRFLLCAAIVASTTAALTATSVDAAPAGTTVADTAARLDQQAKVQAYAQEHGATAASFAADMPGANVQSWGAAHDAIGTYLSAKTNSYVVALSKTAAPTASPPDFDGQPVTVRRSATSKAEVDDTETRIIRFAQGAGHANAFTFDYDPDRDAVVVSTDAPAELRSELGHAAPAAVIESSPTPLKLQSGDQFADKTPHYGGARITTATIGNCTSAFSMVNNAGNHSSYSVTAAHCTRQGYNVASGQYYFGTVTSVAPTDRYDIAKIEWCCAQQNYVGLIYTSRYNSIQVNGASAPAIGHPGLTGACVAGGFTGERCGASIISTTATGCVPGFGCIPALIKYGKNTNEAMTQGGDSGAPLYYHEGHTNLAHVVGMHIGAGVNNNVWAGYAESYIAVALLTNGTIRRFTG
;
A
#
# COMPACT_ATOMS: atom_id res chain seq x y z
N MET A 1 2.16 -16.33 66.51
CA MET A 1 2.92 -17.04 65.50
C MET A 1 1.98 -17.98 64.75
N ARG A 2 1.53 -17.61 63.55
CA ARG A 2 0.78 -18.49 62.65
C ARG A 2 1.50 -18.47 61.29
N THR A 3 2.12 -19.57 60.96
CA THR A 3 2.82 -19.84 59.70
C THR A 3 1.78 -20.25 58.65
N THR A 4 1.59 -19.43 57.63
CA THR A 4 0.73 -19.73 56.49
C THR A 4 1.64 -20.36 55.41
N ARG A 5 1.40 -21.61 55.05
CA ARG A 5 2.05 -22.34 53.97
C ARG A 5 1.39 -21.94 52.64
N PHE A 6 2.15 -21.39 51.71
CA PHE A 6 1.75 -21.24 50.32
C PHE A 6 1.91 -22.57 49.59
N LEU A 7 0.80 -23.11 49.09
CA LEU A 7 0.81 -24.19 48.10
C LEU A 7 1.09 -23.61 46.72
N LEU A 8 2.21 -24.05 46.12
CA LEU A 8 2.52 -23.76 44.74
C LEU A 8 1.79 -24.81 43.88
N CYS A 9 0.75 -24.41 43.14
CA CYS A 9 0.17 -25.22 42.10
C CYS A 9 1.00 -25.04 40.82
N ALA A 10 1.82 -26.04 40.47
CA ALA A 10 2.47 -26.14 39.20
C ALA A 10 1.45 -26.61 38.14
N ALA A 11 0.98 -25.70 37.31
CA ALA A 11 0.23 -26.04 36.11
C ALA A 11 1.19 -26.55 35.04
N ILE A 12 1.09 -27.83 34.74
CA ILE A 12 1.79 -28.45 33.60
C ILE A 12 1.05 -27.98 32.34
N VAL A 13 1.60 -27.03 31.65
CA VAL A 13 1.19 -26.68 30.29
C VAL A 13 1.77 -27.73 29.36
N ALA A 14 0.94 -28.64 28.89
CA ALA A 14 1.28 -29.56 27.82
C ALA A 14 1.43 -28.74 26.53
N SER A 15 2.66 -28.41 26.17
CA SER A 15 2.99 -27.83 24.86
C SER A 15 2.82 -28.91 23.79
N THR A 16 1.68 -28.89 23.13
CA THR A 16 1.55 -29.58 21.84
C THR A 16 2.36 -28.80 20.82
N THR A 17 3.60 -29.21 20.61
CA THR A 17 4.40 -28.82 19.47
C THR A 17 3.72 -29.38 18.22
N ALA A 18 2.83 -28.58 17.61
CA ALA A 18 2.47 -28.80 16.22
C ALA A 18 3.78 -28.61 15.43
N ALA A 19 4.27 -29.72 14.88
CA ALA A 19 5.38 -29.69 13.95
C ALA A 19 4.90 -28.87 12.73
N LEU A 20 5.25 -27.58 12.70
CA LEU A 20 5.25 -26.79 11.49
C LEU A 20 6.23 -27.52 10.55
N THR A 21 5.70 -28.27 9.60
CA THR A 21 6.47 -28.69 8.43
C THR A 21 6.95 -27.40 7.78
N ALA A 22 8.23 -27.08 8.03
CA ALA A 22 8.91 -26.06 7.28
C ALA A 22 8.80 -26.48 5.81
N THR A 23 7.88 -25.85 5.08
CA THR A 23 7.93 -25.86 3.63
C THR A 23 9.30 -25.36 3.27
N SER A 24 10.08 -26.20 2.60
CA SER A 24 11.40 -25.86 2.10
C SER A 24 11.31 -24.47 1.47
N VAL A 25 12.00 -23.49 2.07
CA VAL A 25 12.24 -22.23 1.41
C VAL A 25 13.06 -22.61 0.19
N ASP A 26 12.43 -22.57 -0.97
CA ASP A 26 13.13 -22.78 -2.23
C ASP A 26 14.36 -21.89 -2.22
N ALA A 27 15.53 -22.48 -2.47
CA ALA A 27 16.77 -21.75 -2.51
C ALA A 27 16.61 -20.59 -3.47
N ALA A 28 16.88 -19.38 -3.00
CA ALA A 28 16.78 -18.16 -3.82
C ALA A 28 17.52 -18.39 -5.13
N PRO A 29 16.92 -18.04 -6.27
CA PRO A 29 17.56 -18.22 -7.57
C PRO A 29 18.91 -17.50 -7.57
N ALA A 30 19.90 -18.12 -8.18
CA ALA A 30 21.26 -17.60 -8.24
C ALA A 30 21.24 -16.20 -8.88
N GLY A 31 21.62 -15.18 -8.09
CA GLY A 31 21.59 -13.76 -8.51
C GLY A 31 20.70 -12.86 -7.64
N THR A 32 19.87 -13.42 -6.77
CA THR A 32 19.03 -12.62 -5.84
C THR A 32 19.93 -12.01 -4.75
N THR A 33 19.84 -10.68 -4.54
CA THR A 33 20.59 -10.02 -3.49
C THR A 33 19.99 -10.29 -2.11
N VAL A 34 20.77 -10.09 -1.03
CA VAL A 34 20.28 -10.21 0.35
C VAL A 34 19.10 -9.24 0.60
N ALA A 35 19.12 -8.06 -0.01
CA ALA A 35 18.04 -7.07 0.08
C ALA A 35 16.74 -7.57 -0.58
N ASP A 36 16.84 -8.23 -1.74
CA ASP A 36 15.68 -8.78 -2.47
C ASP A 36 15.06 -9.94 -1.70
N THR A 37 15.91 -10.81 -1.15
CA THR A 37 15.47 -11.89 -0.27
C THR A 37 14.78 -11.35 0.97
N ALA A 38 15.33 -10.30 1.59
CA ALA A 38 14.73 -9.67 2.76
C ALA A 38 13.37 -9.03 2.44
N ALA A 39 13.24 -8.33 1.32
CA ALA A 39 11.98 -7.71 0.89
C ALA A 39 10.91 -8.77 0.59
N ARG A 40 11.27 -9.86 -0.07
CA ARG A 40 10.35 -10.98 -0.36
C ARG A 40 9.93 -11.73 0.90
N LEU A 41 10.87 -11.98 1.81
CA LEU A 41 10.58 -12.60 3.11
C LEU A 41 9.68 -11.72 3.97
N ASP A 42 9.89 -10.39 3.94
CA ASP A 42 9.07 -9.43 4.64
C ASP A 42 7.63 -9.40 4.08
N GLN A 43 7.47 -9.42 2.76
CA GLN A 43 6.16 -9.50 2.12
C GLN A 43 5.46 -10.85 2.40
N GLN A 44 6.17 -11.97 2.30
CA GLN A 44 5.64 -13.29 2.67
C GLN A 44 5.27 -13.36 4.15
N ALA A 45 6.13 -12.85 5.04
CA ALA A 45 5.86 -12.81 6.47
C ALA A 45 4.60 -12.00 6.80
N LYS A 46 4.36 -10.88 6.12
CA LYS A 46 3.16 -10.06 6.26
C LYS A 46 1.90 -10.82 5.85
N VAL A 47 1.92 -11.46 4.68
CA VAL A 47 0.79 -12.27 4.20
C VAL A 47 0.53 -13.44 5.12
N GLN A 48 1.57 -14.12 5.60
CA GLN A 48 1.43 -15.24 6.54
C GLN A 48 0.91 -14.79 7.90
N ALA A 49 1.42 -13.69 8.45
CA ALA A 49 0.97 -13.13 9.73
C ALA A 49 -0.52 -12.76 9.65
N TYR A 50 -0.93 -12.07 8.60
CA TYR A 50 -2.33 -11.73 8.36
C TYR A 50 -3.21 -12.97 8.23
N ALA A 51 -2.78 -13.97 7.46
CA ALA A 51 -3.52 -15.21 7.27
C ALA A 51 -3.65 -16.02 8.58
N GLN A 52 -2.61 -16.08 9.39
CA GLN A 52 -2.64 -16.76 10.70
C GLN A 52 -3.59 -16.05 11.68
N GLU A 53 -3.57 -14.73 11.70
CA GLU A 53 -4.40 -13.93 12.61
C GLU A 53 -5.90 -14.02 12.29
N HIS A 54 -6.25 -14.20 11.01
CA HIS A 54 -7.64 -14.31 10.55
C HIS A 54 -8.11 -15.77 10.36
N GLY A 55 -7.33 -16.76 10.79
CA GLY A 55 -7.67 -18.17 10.66
C GLY A 55 -7.71 -18.69 9.22
N ALA A 56 -7.18 -17.90 8.26
CA ALA A 56 -7.02 -18.31 6.88
C ALA A 56 -5.62 -18.87 6.65
N THR A 57 -5.48 -19.83 5.74
CA THR A 57 -4.16 -20.20 5.24
C THR A 57 -3.68 -19.15 4.25
N ALA A 58 -2.37 -18.91 4.16
CA ALA A 58 -1.81 -17.98 3.18
C ALA A 58 -2.28 -18.33 1.74
N ALA A 59 -2.46 -19.60 1.43
CA ALA A 59 -2.97 -20.07 0.15
C ALA A 59 -4.44 -19.68 -0.09
N SER A 60 -5.32 -19.84 0.92
CA SER A 60 -6.74 -19.44 0.77
C SER A 60 -6.88 -17.94 0.64
N PHE A 61 -6.11 -17.18 1.41
CA PHE A 61 -6.11 -15.72 1.31
C PHE A 61 -5.62 -15.25 -0.08
N ALA A 62 -4.55 -15.85 -0.59
CA ALA A 62 -4.05 -15.54 -1.92
C ALA A 62 -5.05 -15.93 -3.03
N ALA A 63 -5.82 -17.01 -2.84
CA ALA A 63 -6.81 -17.46 -3.82
C ALA A 63 -8.05 -16.57 -3.89
N ASP A 64 -8.40 -15.88 -2.78
CA ASP A 64 -9.56 -14.98 -2.71
C ASP A 64 -9.26 -13.57 -3.25
N MET A 65 -8.00 -13.29 -3.62
CA MET A 65 -7.62 -11.99 -4.19
C MET A 65 -8.06 -11.89 -5.65
N PRO A 66 -8.69 -10.75 -6.06
CA PRO A 66 -8.95 -10.49 -7.48
C PRO A 66 -7.67 -10.64 -8.30
N GLY A 67 -7.73 -11.39 -9.39
CA GLY A 67 -6.57 -11.69 -10.23
C GLY A 67 -5.51 -12.62 -9.61
N ALA A 68 -5.80 -13.22 -8.45
CA ALA A 68 -4.89 -14.18 -7.80
C ALA A 68 -4.52 -15.36 -8.72
N ASN A 69 -5.45 -15.80 -9.54
CA ASN A 69 -5.24 -16.83 -10.56
C ASN A 69 -4.18 -16.41 -11.59
N VAL A 70 -4.24 -15.15 -12.07
CA VAL A 70 -3.26 -14.61 -13.03
C VAL A 70 -1.91 -14.38 -12.36
N GLN A 71 -1.89 -13.85 -11.14
CA GLN A 71 -0.65 -13.65 -10.38
C GLN A 71 0.03 -15.00 -10.06
N SER A 72 -0.74 -15.98 -9.60
CA SER A 72 -0.23 -17.34 -9.33
C SER A 72 0.28 -18.01 -10.60
N TRP A 73 -0.45 -17.86 -11.71
CA TRP A 73 0.01 -18.35 -13.01
C TRP A 73 1.32 -17.67 -13.43
N GLY A 74 1.40 -16.34 -13.29
CA GLY A 74 2.62 -15.57 -13.61
C GLY A 74 3.81 -16.03 -12.77
N ALA A 75 3.63 -16.19 -11.45
CA ALA A 75 4.67 -16.66 -10.55
C ALA A 75 5.18 -18.07 -10.92
N ALA A 76 4.27 -18.97 -11.33
CA ALA A 76 4.63 -20.32 -11.78
C ALA A 76 5.35 -20.36 -13.14
N HIS A 77 5.33 -19.25 -13.90
CA HIS A 77 5.87 -19.17 -15.25
C HIS A 77 6.98 -18.11 -15.41
N ASP A 78 7.66 -17.77 -14.33
CA ASP A 78 8.76 -16.80 -14.31
C ASP A 78 8.34 -15.44 -14.88
N ALA A 79 7.18 -14.93 -14.45
CA ALA A 79 6.74 -13.59 -14.82
C ALA A 79 7.51 -12.52 -14.03
N ILE A 80 7.83 -11.41 -14.68
CA ILE A 80 8.31 -10.18 -14.05
C ILE A 80 7.17 -9.60 -13.21
N GLY A 81 5.97 -9.57 -13.77
CA GLY A 81 4.77 -9.12 -13.07
C GLY A 81 3.53 -9.09 -13.96
N THR A 82 2.41 -8.68 -13.35
CA THR A 82 1.14 -8.43 -14.03
C THR A 82 0.84 -6.95 -13.97
N TYR A 83 0.53 -6.35 -15.10
CA TYR A 83 0.38 -4.90 -15.26
C TYR A 83 -0.86 -4.55 -16.09
N LEU A 84 -1.35 -3.32 -15.92
CA LEU A 84 -2.28 -2.71 -16.86
C LEU A 84 -1.47 -1.89 -17.87
N SER A 85 -1.46 -2.31 -19.13
CA SER A 85 -0.79 -1.55 -20.19
C SER A 85 -1.57 -0.27 -20.50
N ALA A 86 -0.92 0.89 -20.33
CA ALA A 86 -1.49 2.18 -20.69
C ALA A 86 -1.73 2.30 -22.20
N LYS A 87 -0.91 1.64 -23.01
CA LYS A 87 -0.98 1.68 -24.47
C LYS A 87 -2.17 0.92 -25.04
N THR A 88 -2.51 -0.23 -24.46
CA THR A 88 -3.57 -1.11 -24.96
C THR A 88 -4.80 -1.13 -24.07
N ASN A 89 -4.73 -0.53 -22.88
CA ASN A 89 -5.72 -0.59 -21.82
C ASN A 89 -6.18 -2.03 -21.53
N SER A 90 -5.22 -2.95 -21.51
CA SER A 90 -5.46 -4.37 -21.28
C SER A 90 -4.49 -4.94 -20.26
N TYR A 91 -4.87 -6.05 -19.64
CA TYR A 91 -3.98 -6.76 -18.71
C TYR A 91 -2.85 -7.43 -19.45
N VAL A 92 -1.64 -7.30 -18.92
CA VAL A 92 -0.42 -7.86 -19.48
C VAL A 92 0.31 -8.63 -18.39
N VAL A 93 0.62 -9.89 -18.66
CA VAL A 93 1.64 -10.62 -17.92
C VAL A 93 2.96 -10.52 -18.68
N ALA A 94 3.94 -9.87 -18.07
CA ALA A 94 5.28 -9.78 -18.63
C ALA A 94 6.10 -11.00 -18.20
N LEU A 95 6.36 -11.93 -19.10
CA LEU A 95 7.21 -13.08 -18.84
C LEU A 95 8.68 -12.71 -19.02
N SER A 96 9.50 -13.17 -18.08
CA SER A 96 10.96 -13.11 -18.17
C SER A 96 11.47 -13.71 -19.48
N LYS A 97 12.61 -13.22 -20.00
CA LYS A 97 13.29 -13.82 -21.15
C LYS A 97 13.67 -15.28 -20.93
N THR A 98 13.84 -15.67 -19.67
CA THR A 98 14.19 -17.03 -19.22
C THR A 98 12.99 -17.95 -19.09
N ALA A 99 11.77 -17.40 -19.12
CA ALA A 99 10.56 -18.17 -18.99
C ALA A 99 10.43 -19.25 -20.09
N ALA A 100 9.99 -20.43 -19.71
CA ALA A 100 9.69 -21.48 -20.68
C ALA A 100 8.50 -21.08 -21.59
N PRO A 101 8.36 -21.66 -22.82
CA PRO A 101 7.12 -21.55 -23.56
C PRO A 101 5.94 -22.03 -22.74
N THR A 102 4.86 -21.28 -22.68
CA THR A 102 3.76 -21.54 -21.75
C THR A 102 2.41 -21.61 -22.44
N ALA A 103 1.45 -22.26 -21.76
CA ALA A 103 0.04 -22.15 -22.09
C ALA A 103 -0.47 -20.70 -21.87
N SER A 104 -1.65 -20.39 -22.40
CA SER A 104 -2.29 -19.11 -22.16
C SER A 104 -2.58 -18.92 -20.67
N PRO A 105 -2.44 -17.68 -20.12
CA PRO A 105 -2.85 -17.37 -18.78
C PRO A 105 -4.38 -17.48 -18.63
N PRO A 106 -4.88 -17.66 -17.40
CA PRO A 106 -6.31 -17.52 -17.13
C PRO A 106 -6.74 -16.06 -17.36
N ASP A 107 -8.03 -15.87 -17.62
CA ASP A 107 -8.62 -14.54 -17.70
C ASP A 107 -8.54 -13.84 -16.32
N PHE A 108 -8.40 -12.54 -16.35
CA PHE A 108 -8.51 -11.69 -15.16
C PHE A 108 -9.98 -11.24 -15.03
N ASP A 109 -10.72 -11.83 -14.11
CA ASP A 109 -12.15 -11.53 -13.88
C ASP A 109 -12.98 -11.47 -15.20
N GLY A 110 -12.76 -12.43 -16.08
CA GLY A 110 -13.42 -12.51 -17.39
C GLY A 110 -12.84 -11.58 -18.46
N GLN A 111 -11.77 -10.85 -18.16
CA GLN A 111 -11.06 -10.04 -19.15
C GLN A 111 -9.83 -10.81 -19.68
N PRO A 112 -9.60 -10.81 -20.99
CA PRO A 112 -8.46 -11.50 -21.57
C PRO A 112 -7.14 -10.87 -21.12
N VAL A 113 -6.19 -11.71 -20.81
CA VAL A 113 -4.83 -11.33 -20.42
C VAL A 113 -3.87 -11.53 -21.57
N THR A 114 -3.12 -10.50 -21.92
CA THR A 114 -2.08 -10.57 -22.93
C THR A 114 -0.77 -11.02 -22.29
N VAL A 115 -0.11 -12.01 -22.87
CA VAL A 115 1.26 -12.38 -22.49
C VAL A 115 2.25 -11.64 -23.37
N ARG A 116 3.19 -10.95 -22.74
CA ARG A 116 4.37 -10.38 -23.42
C ARG A 116 5.62 -11.04 -22.90
N ARG A 117 6.50 -11.43 -23.78
CA ARG A 117 7.84 -11.87 -23.39
C ARG A 117 8.78 -10.67 -23.37
N SER A 118 9.37 -10.44 -22.23
CA SER A 118 10.41 -9.43 -22.04
C SER A 118 11.72 -9.88 -22.68
N ALA A 119 12.53 -8.92 -23.12
CA ALA A 119 13.95 -9.14 -23.44
C ALA A 119 14.82 -9.22 -22.17
N THR A 120 14.24 -8.92 -21.01
CA THR A 120 14.89 -8.86 -19.70
C THR A 120 14.43 -10.03 -18.82
N SER A 121 15.29 -10.58 -17.99
CA SER A 121 14.91 -11.56 -16.98
C SER A 121 14.35 -10.85 -15.73
N LYS A 122 13.53 -11.60 -14.96
CA LYS A 122 13.08 -11.10 -13.66
C LYS A 122 14.24 -10.71 -12.75
N ALA A 123 15.31 -11.50 -12.72
CA ALA A 123 16.49 -11.22 -11.91
C ALA A 123 17.20 -9.93 -12.33
N GLU A 124 17.22 -9.60 -13.64
CA GLU A 124 17.80 -8.33 -14.11
C GLU A 124 16.93 -7.13 -13.74
N VAL A 125 15.59 -7.29 -13.75
CA VAL A 125 14.66 -6.27 -13.25
C VAL A 125 14.90 -6.05 -11.77
N ASP A 126 14.88 -7.11 -10.96
CA ASP A 126 15.08 -7.06 -9.50
C ASP A 126 16.46 -6.42 -9.14
N ASP A 127 17.54 -6.74 -9.89
CA ASP A 127 18.86 -6.11 -9.71
C ASP A 127 18.84 -4.61 -10.05
N THR A 128 18.16 -4.24 -11.14
CA THR A 128 18.02 -2.85 -11.55
C THR A 128 17.28 -2.04 -10.50
N GLU A 129 16.16 -2.53 -9.99
CA GLU A 129 15.41 -1.88 -8.91
C GLU A 129 16.24 -1.75 -7.63
N THR A 130 16.97 -2.80 -7.25
CA THR A 130 17.88 -2.76 -6.10
C THR A 130 18.95 -1.68 -6.24
N ARG A 131 19.52 -1.50 -7.44
CA ARG A 131 20.51 -0.43 -7.70
C ARG A 131 19.89 0.95 -7.60
N ILE A 132 18.66 1.14 -8.09
CA ILE A 132 17.92 2.39 -7.97
C ILE A 132 17.65 2.72 -6.50
N ILE A 133 17.19 1.74 -5.71
CA ILE A 133 16.97 1.91 -4.26
C ILE A 133 18.25 2.34 -3.55
N ARG A 134 19.36 1.65 -3.78
CA ARG A 134 20.65 2.00 -3.17
C ARG A 134 21.10 3.40 -3.55
N PHE A 135 20.92 3.79 -4.80
CA PHE A 135 21.23 5.13 -5.27
C PHE A 135 20.36 6.17 -4.57
N ALA A 136 19.04 5.97 -4.55
CA ALA A 136 18.06 6.89 -3.92
C ALA A 136 18.27 7.02 -2.41
N GLN A 137 18.71 5.95 -1.73
CA GLN A 137 19.05 5.95 -0.30
C GLN A 137 20.44 6.50 -0.01
N GLY A 138 21.29 6.68 -1.03
CA GLY A 138 22.62 7.24 -0.89
C GLY A 138 22.59 8.64 -0.26
N ALA A 139 23.65 8.98 0.46
CA ALA A 139 23.71 10.16 1.30
C ALA A 139 23.37 11.46 0.54
N GLY A 140 22.37 12.18 1.00
CA GLY A 140 22.12 13.58 0.64
C GLY A 140 21.28 13.85 -0.60
N HIS A 141 20.67 12.85 -1.22
CA HIS A 141 19.77 13.12 -2.34
C HIS A 141 18.50 13.84 -1.86
N ALA A 142 18.31 15.07 -2.32
CA ALA A 142 17.15 15.91 -2.01
C ALA A 142 15.99 15.68 -2.99
N ASN A 143 16.11 14.71 -3.90
CA ASN A 143 15.20 14.49 -4.99
C ASN A 143 14.32 13.26 -4.76
N ALA A 144 13.10 13.28 -5.31
CA ALA A 144 12.20 12.15 -5.30
C ALA A 144 12.48 11.21 -6.48
N PHE A 145 12.31 9.91 -6.25
CA PHE A 145 12.40 8.88 -7.26
C PHE A 145 11.18 7.98 -7.16
N THR A 146 10.54 7.70 -8.28
CA THR A 146 9.54 6.64 -8.42
C THR A 146 9.95 5.73 -9.55
N PHE A 147 9.78 4.43 -9.39
CA PHE A 147 10.09 3.48 -10.46
C PHE A 147 9.19 2.26 -10.41
N ASP A 148 9.04 1.64 -11.57
CA ASP A 148 8.29 0.41 -11.78
C ASP A 148 8.74 -0.18 -13.12
N TYR A 149 8.56 -1.50 -13.30
CA TYR A 149 8.73 -2.09 -14.61
C TYR A 149 7.57 -1.69 -15.53
N ASP A 150 7.88 -1.14 -16.69
CA ASP A 150 6.91 -0.77 -17.73
C ASP A 150 6.88 -1.85 -18.82
N PRO A 151 5.81 -2.66 -18.93
CA PRO A 151 5.73 -3.70 -19.95
C PRO A 151 5.64 -3.15 -21.38
N ASP A 152 5.20 -1.90 -21.56
CA ASP A 152 5.09 -1.27 -22.86
C ASP A 152 6.46 -0.81 -23.40
N ARG A 153 7.42 -0.58 -22.49
CA ARG A 153 8.81 -0.20 -22.80
C ARG A 153 9.80 -1.34 -22.60
N ASP A 154 9.36 -2.41 -21.97
CA ASP A 154 10.19 -3.55 -21.58
C ASP A 154 11.41 -3.13 -20.73
N ALA A 155 11.22 -2.25 -19.78
CA ALA A 155 12.27 -1.70 -18.94
C ALA A 155 11.75 -1.22 -17.58
N VAL A 156 12.63 -1.14 -16.58
CA VAL A 156 12.37 -0.38 -15.36
C VAL A 156 12.44 1.11 -15.70
N VAL A 157 11.35 1.82 -15.52
CA VAL A 157 11.26 3.27 -15.78
C VAL A 157 11.34 4.04 -14.48
N VAL A 158 12.30 4.94 -14.39
CA VAL A 158 12.50 5.83 -13.23
C VAL A 158 12.02 7.23 -13.58
N SER A 159 11.14 7.79 -12.77
CA SER A 159 10.74 9.20 -12.81
C SER A 159 11.35 9.96 -11.65
N THR A 160 12.01 11.09 -11.91
CA THR A 160 12.66 11.90 -10.88
C THR A 160 12.73 13.37 -11.26
N ASP A 161 12.71 14.26 -10.25
CA ASP A 161 13.00 15.70 -10.40
C ASP A 161 14.50 16.01 -10.28
N ALA A 162 15.32 15.00 -10.18
CA ALA A 162 16.76 15.17 -10.07
C ALA A 162 17.34 15.97 -11.24
N PRO A 163 18.37 16.81 -11.01
CA PRO A 163 19.07 17.52 -12.08
C PRO A 163 19.75 16.55 -13.05
N ALA A 164 20.11 17.04 -14.24
CA ALA A 164 20.66 16.21 -15.30
C ALA A 164 21.90 15.42 -14.90
N GLU A 165 22.76 16.02 -14.09
CA GLU A 165 23.98 15.41 -13.56
C GLU A 165 23.65 14.18 -12.71
N LEU A 166 22.71 14.33 -11.77
CA LEU A 166 22.31 13.23 -10.88
C LEU A 166 21.56 12.13 -11.63
N ARG A 167 20.77 12.49 -12.67
CA ARG A 167 20.16 11.50 -13.56
C ARG A 167 21.20 10.72 -14.34
N SER A 168 22.30 11.38 -14.77
CA SER A 168 23.42 10.70 -15.44
C SER A 168 24.12 9.72 -14.48
N GLU A 169 24.35 10.13 -13.22
CA GLU A 169 24.93 9.24 -12.19
C GLU A 169 24.02 8.03 -11.90
N LEU A 170 22.70 8.24 -11.82
CA LEU A 170 21.73 7.16 -11.71
C LEU A 170 21.81 6.22 -12.92
N GLY A 171 21.95 6.77 -14.15
CA GLY A 171 22.12 5.98 -15.37
C GLY A 171 23.38 5.11 -15.35
N HIS A 172 24.45 5.58 -14.73
CA HIS A 172 25.65 4.76 -14.51
C HIS A 172 25.44 3.70 -13.42
N ALA A 173 24.70 4.01 -12.36
CA ALA A 173 24.41 3.08 -11.28
C ALA A 173 23.42 1.97 -11.71
N ALA A 174 22.42 2.30 -12.51
CA ALA A 174 21.38 1.42 -13.02
C ALA A 174 21.25 1.50 -14.55
N PRO A 175 22.22 0.98 -15.33
CA PRO A 175 22.30 1.20 -16.78
C PRO A 175 21.16 0.55 -17.59
N ALA A 176 20.43 -0.39 -17.00
CA ALA A 176 19.27 -1.02 -17.63
C ALA A 176 17.95 -0.23 -17.39
N ALA A 177 17.98 0.83 -16.57
CA ALA A 177 16.82 1.65 -16.31
C ALA A 177 16.64 2.75 -17.37
N VAL A 178 15.40 3.07 -17.71
CA VAL A 178 15.00 4.26 -18.45
C VAL A 178 14.74 5.38 -17.47
N ILE A 179 15.53 6.46 -17.53
CA ILE A 179 15.43 7.56 -16.57
C ILE A 179 14.77 8.74 -17.24
N GLU A 180 13.67 9.20 -16.64
CA GLU A 180 12.86 10.31 -17.12
C GLU A 180 12.87 11.47 -16.15
N SER A 181 12.91 12.68 -16.68
CA SER A 181 12.69 13.89 -15.90
C SER A 181 11.21 14.06 -15.63
N SER A 182 10.82 14.11 -14.35
CA SER A 182 9.46 14.44 -13.94
C SER A 182 9.46 15.84 -13.31
N PRO A 183 8.78 16.83 -13.89
CA PRO A 183 8.67 18.15 -13.28
C PRO A 183 7.78 18.12 -12.03
N THR A 184 6.99 17.07 -11.87
CA THR A 184 6.11 16.87 -10.72
C THR A 184 6.31 15.45 -10.18
N PRO A 185 7.41 15.23 -9.42
CA PRO A 185 7.70 13.93 -8.83
C PRO A 185 6.69 13.59 -7.72
N LEU A 186 6.78 12.38 -7.19
CA LEU A 186 6.04 11.99 -5.99
C LEU A 186 6.30 13.00 -4.87
N LYS A 187 5.24 13.67 -4.40
CA LYS A 187 5.28 14.57 -3.26
C LYS A 187 4.31 14.07 -2.21
N LEU A 188 4.78 14.02 -0.97
CA LEU A 188 3.92 13.85 0.18
C LEU A 188 3.11 15.15 0.33
N GLN A 189 1.80 15.02 0.52
CA GLN A 189 0.86 16.13 0.37
C GLN A 189 0.34 16.65 1.71
N SER A 190 0.25 17.96 1.93
CA SER A 190 -0.30 18.61 3.12
C SER A 190 -1.09 19.91 2.77
N GLY A 191 -2.17 20.25 3.52
CA GLY A 191 -3.08 21.36 3.18
C GLY A 191 -4.19 21.66 4.24
N ASP A 192 -5.26 22.44 4.02
CA ASP A 192 -6.18 23.03 5.04
C ASP A 192 -7.61 22.47 5.12
N GLN A 193 -8.36 22.52 6.41
CA GLN A 193 -9.74 22.07 6.45
C GLN A 193 -10.65 21.73 7.65
N PHE A 194 -11.77 20.99 7.52
CA PHE A 194 -13.03 20.85 8.25
C PHE A 194 -12.95 20.17 9.64
N ALA A 195 -14.00 20.20 10.42
CA ALA A 195 -14.04 19.87 11.85
C ALA A 195 -14.85 18.59 12.11
N ASP A 196 -14.22 17.43 12.05
CA ASP A 196 -14.85 16.14 12.34
C ASP A 196 -14.96 15.89 13.85
N LYS A 197 -16.17 15.57 14.32
CA LYS A 197 -16.48 15.24 15.71
C LYS A 197 -16.68 13.75 15.87
N THR A 198 -16.47 13.25 17.09
CA THR A 198 -16.87 11.88 17.40
C THR A 198 -18.39 11.66 17.19
N PRO A 199 -18.82 10.58 16.51
CA PRO A 199 -18.02 9.49 15.97
C PRO A 199 -17.20 9.92 14.73
N HIS A 200 -15.90 9.56 14.69
CA HIS A 200 -14.99 9.95 13.64
C HIS A 200 -15.12 9.06 12.40
N TYR A 201 -15.01 9.67 11.22
CA TYR A 201 -15.08 9.02 9.92
C TYR A 201 -13.73 9.03 9.24
N GLY A 202 -13.53 8.08 8.30
CA GLY A 202 -12.47 8.16 7.32
C GLY A 202 -12.67 9.31 6.34
N GLY A 203 -11.61 9.77 5.69
CA GLY A 203 -11.68 10.91 4.77
C GLY A 203 -11.78 12.27 5.49
N ALA A 204 -11.78 12.31 6.82
CA ALA A 204 -11.76 13.54 7.58
C ALA A 204 -10.39 14.24 7.44
N ARG A 205 -10.39 15.56 7.43
CA ARG A 205 -9.17 16.34 7.48
C ARG A 205 -8.64 16.35 8.90
N ILE A 206 -7.38 16.05 9.02
CA ILE A 206 -6.70 16.00 10.30
C ILE A 206 -5.46 16.88 10.29
N THR A 207 -5.11 17.41 11.46
CA THR A 207 -3.93 18.24 11.66
C THR A 207 -3.12 17.75 12.83
N THR A 208 -1.81 17.93 12.75
CA THR A 208 -0.91 17.87 13.91
C THR A 208 -0.19 19.21 14.07
N ALA A 209 0.13 19.59 15.29
CA ALA A 209 0.66 20.93 15.61
C ALA A 209 1.95 21.31 14.85
N THR A 210 2.68 20.35 14.29
CA THR A 210 4.03 20.57 13.76
C THR A 210 4.24 20.13 12.31
N ILE A 211 3.36 19.33 11.75
CA ILE A 211 3.59 18.72 10.42
C ILE A 211 2.60 19.22 9.36
N GLY A 212 1.48 19.79 9.79
CA GLY A 212 0.47 20.33 8.89
C GLY A 212 -0.76 19.43 8.77
N ASN A 213 -1.44 19.56 7.66
CA ASN A 213 -2.77 19.02 7.44
C ASN A 213 -2.72 17.80 6.54
N CYS A 214 -3.50 16.79 6.89
CA CYS A 214 -3.62 15.52 6.17
C CYS A 214 -5.07 15.01 6.22
N THR A 215 -5.27 13.77 5.81
CA THR A 215 -6.57 13.12 5.80
C THR A 215 -6.50 11.83 6.64
N SER A 216 -7.54 11.52 7.41
CA SER A 216 -7.72 10.21 8.04
C SER A 216 -8.10 9.18 6.97
N ALA A 217 -7.59 7.94 7.05
CA ALA A 217 -7.92 6.95 6.04
C ALA A 217 -9.29 6.31 6.29
N PHE A 218 -9.32 5.34 7.13
CA PHE A 218 -10.50 4.56 7.48
C PHE A 218 -10.37 4.07 8.91
N SER A 219 -11.48 3.65 9.45
CA SER A 219 -11.54 3.12 10.80
C SER A 219 -11.22 1.63 10.82
N MET A 220 -10.48 1.23 11.83
CA MET A 220 -10.05 -0.14 12.08
C MET A 220 -10.52 -0.61 13.45
N VAL A 221 -10.50 -1.91 13.70
CA VAL A 221 -10.73 -2.54 14.99
C VAL A 221 -9.47 -3.28 15.39
N ASN A 222 -9.00 -3.07 16.62
CA ASN A 222 -7.90 -3.84 17.18
C ASN A 222 -8.23 -5.33 17.24
N ASN A 223 -7.33 -6.17 16.76
CA ASN A 223 -7.42 -7.61 16.93
C ASN A 223 -7.05 -8.05 18.36
N ALA A 224 -6.28 -7.22 19.07
CA ALA A 224 -5.94 -7.49 20.49
C ALA A 224 -7.14 -7.23 21.40
N GLY A 225 -7.56 -8.25 22.11
CA GLY A 225 -8.50 -8.43 23.21
C GLY A 225 -9.56 -7.40 23.58
N ASN A 226 -9.39 -6.12 23.30
CA ASN A 226 -10.35 -5.07 23.69
C ASN A 226 -11.25 -4.60 22.53
N HIS A 227 -10.98 -5.05 21.29
CA HIS A 227 -11.72 -4.68 20.07
C HIS A 227 -11.99 -3.17 19.92
N SER A 228 -11.12 -2.33 20.48
CA SER A 228 -11.25 -0.88 20.37
C SER A 228 -11.11 -0.44 18.92
N SER A 229 -11.91 0.54 18.52
CA SER A 229 -11.76 1.16 17.18
C SER A 229 -10.67 2.22 17.20
N TYR A 230 -10.02 2.40 16.05
CA TYR A 230 -8.99 3.41 15.82
C TYR A 230 -9.01 3.88 14.37
N SER A 231 -8.32 4.97 14.07
CA SER A 231 -8.11 5.46 12.71
C SER A 231 -6.66 5.30 12.30
N VAL A 232 -6.41 5.41 11.00
CA VAL A 232 -5.07 5.39 10.43
C VAL A 232 -4.86 6.60 9.51
N THR A 233 -3.61 6.99 9.32
CA THR A 233 -3.19 8.03 8.38
C THR A 233 -1.77 7.76 7.88
N ALA A 234 -1.28 8.56 6.93
CA ALA A 234 0.11 8.48 6.49
C ALA A 234 1.08 8.90 7.63
N ALA A 235 2.19 8.20 7.76
CA ALA A 235 3.17 8.44 8.83
C ALA A 235 3.87 9.80 8.69
N HIS A 236 4.11 10.26 7.46
CA HIS A 236 4.68 11.58 7.22
C HIS A 236 3.79 12.74 7.70
N CYS A 237 2.51 12.46 7.96
CA CYS A 237 1.55 13.43 8.51
C CYS A 237 1.72 13.66 10.00
N THR A 238 2.52 12.84 10.71
CA THR A 238 2.49 12.83 12.16
C THR A 238 3.75 12.21 12.78
N ARG A 239 3.77 12.09 14.10
CA ARG A 239 4.79 11.37 14.87
C ARG A 239 4.13 10.69 16.07
N GLN A 240 4.73 9.60 16.54
CA GLN A 240 4.26 8.92 17.73
C GLN A 240 4.19 9.87 18.94
N GLY A 241 3.10 9.78 19.69
CA GLY A 241 2.81 10.61 20.85
C GLY A 241 2.14 11.95 20.52
N TYR A 242 1.98 12.32 19.25
CA TYR A 242 1.33 13.57 18.89
C TYR A 242 -0.18 13.47 18.92
N ASN A 243 -0.81 14.53 19.44
CA ASN A 243 -2.24 14.71 19.33
C ASN A 243 -2.62 15.13 17.91
N VAL A 244 -3.69 14.53 17.44
CA VAL A 244 -4.31 14.81 16.15
C VAL A 244 -5.62 15.51 16.39
N ALA A 245 -5.87 16.57 15.64
CA ALA A 245 -7.12 17.30 15.67
C ALA A 245 -7.80 17.29 14.30
N SER A 246 -9.12 17.47 14.29
CA SER A 246 -9.88 17.82 13.10
C SER A 246 -10.58 19.16 13.36
N GLY A 247 -10.11 20.21 12.70
CA GLY A 247 -10.50 21.55 13.05
C GLY A 247 -10.20 21.86 14.53
N GLN A 248 -11.24 22.21 15.29
CA GLN A 248 -11.11 22.51 16.74
C GLN A 248 -11.30 21.27 17.63
N TYR A 249 -11.60 20.10 17.06
CA TYR A 249 -11.92 18.90 17.84
C TYR A 249 -10.75 17.96 17.91
N TYR A 250 -10.56 17.38 19.11
CA TYR A 250 -9.61 16.30 19.31
C TYR A 250 -10.04 15.06 18.53
N PHE A 251 -9.16 14.56 17.68
CA PHE A 251 -9.41 13.38 16.86
C PHE A 251 -8.78 12.11 17.45
N GLY A 252 -7.63 12.23 18.11
CA GLY A 252 -6.94 11.12 18.74
C GLY A 252 -5.47 11.44 19.01
N THR A 253 -4.73 10.42 19.45
CA THR A 253 -3.28 10.47 19.64
C THR A 253 -2.62 9.39 18.80
N VAL A 254 -1.49 9.69 18.20
CA VAL A 254 -0.70 8.72 17.44
C VAL A 254 -0.03 7.76 18.40
N THR A 255 -0.46 6.50 18.40
CA THR A 255 0.07 5.47 19.30
C THR A 255 1.19 4.66 18.69
N SER A 256 1.21 4.54 17.37
CA SER A 256 2.32 3.90 16.66
C SER A 256 2.53 4.50 15.27
N VAL A 257 3.78 4.45 14.84
CA VAL A 257 4.22 4.79 13.49
C VAL A 257 5.06 3.62 12.97
N ALA A 258 4.71 3.10 11.81
CA ALA A 258 5.48 2.05 11.17
C ALA A 258 6.89 2.54 10.80
N PRO A 259 7.89 1.65 10.64
CA PRO A 259 9.21 2.03 10.20
C PRO A 259 9.16 2.82 8.87
N THR A 260 9.55 4.11 8.92
CA THR A 260 9.37 5.06 7.81
C THR A 260 10.31 4.84 6.63
N ASP A 261 11.30 3.96 6.77
CA ASP A 261 12.17 3.50 5.68
C ASP A 261 11.51 2.45 4.76
N ARG A 262 10.30 1.99 5.11
CA ARG A 262 9.56 0.96 4.35
C ARG A 262 8.07 1.21 4.24
N TYR A 263 7.49 2.03 5.10
CA TYR A 263 6.05 2.24 5.20
C TYR A 263 5.73 3.69 5.54
N ASP A 264 4.58 4.12 5.09
CA ASP A 264 4.05 5.44 5.41
C ASP A 264 2.71 5.30 6.16
N ILE A 265 2.71 4.61 7.31
CA ILE A 265 1.51 4.24 8.07
C ILE A 265 1.65 4.69 9.51
N ALA A 266 0.63 5.39 10.03
CA ALA A 266 0.48 5.76 11.43
C ALA A 266 -0.89 5.37 11.96
N LYS A 267 -0.94 4.92 13.22
CA LYS A 267 -2.14 4.54 13.96
C LYS A 267 -2.55 5.66 14.91
N ILE A 268 -3.83 6.03 14.89
CA ILE A 268 -4.41 7.07 15.74
C ILE A 268 -5.46 6.43 16.65
N GLU A 269 -5.22 6.45 17.95
CA GLU A 269 -6.14 5.93 18.96
C GLU A 269 -6.54 7.04 19.95
N TRP A 270 -7.57 6.79 20.74
CA TRP A 270 -7.88 7.66 21.86
C TRP A 270 -6.93 7.39 23.04
N CYS A 271 -6.44 8.44 23.71
CA CYS A 271 -5.66 8.26 24.94
C CYS A 271 -6.43 8.63 26.20
N CYS A 272 -7.18 9.72 26.15
CA CYS A 272 -7.60 10.41 27.37
C CYS A 272 -9.08 10.81 27.35
N ALA A 273 -9.74 10.81 26.21
CA ALA A 273 -11.17 11.08 26.05
C ALA A 273 -11.74 10.05 25.06
N GLN A 274 -12.83 9.40 25.43
CA GLN A 274 -13.43 8.35 24.62
C GLN A 274 -13.78 8.88 23.22
N GLN A 275 -13.07 8.40 22.22
CA GLN A 275 -13.36 8.66 20.82
C GLN A 275 -13.93 7.39 20.18
N ASN A 276 -14.85 7.56 19.27
CA ASN A 276 -15.46 6.46 18.54
C ASN A 276 -15.14 6.63 17.04
N TYR A 277 -14.50 5.63 16.45
CA TYR A 277 -14.21 5.58 15.04
C TYR A 277 -15.15 4.57 14.39
N VAL A 278 -15.90 4.99 13.38
CA VAL A 278 -16.96 4.18 12.76
C VAL A 278 -16.64 3.87 11.30
N GLY A 279 -17.27 2.83 10.76
CA GLY A 279 -17.07 2.35 9.40
C GLY A 279 -17.75 3.25 8.35
N LEU A 280 -17.45 4.55 8.36
CA LEU A 280 -17.93 5.54 7.41
C LEU A 280 -16.74 6.29 6.80
N ILE A 281 -16.84 6.70 5.54
CA ILE A 281 -15.86 7.51 4.84
C ILE A 281 -16.57 8.74 4.26
N TYR A 282 -16.07 9.94 4.53
CA TYR A 282 -16.55 11.15 3.87
C TYR A 282 -16.28 11.10 2.36
N THR A 283 -17.30 11.29 1.55
CA THR A 283 -17.22 11.46 0.09
C THR A 283 -17.26 12.93 -0.31
N SER A 284 -17.84 13.75 0.54
CA SER A 284 -17.84 15.21 0.45
C SER A 284 -18.01 15.81 1.84
N ARG A 285 -18.06 17.12 1.93
CA ARG A 285 -18.18 17.86 3.20
C ARG A 285 -19.30 17.35 4.11
N TYR A 286 -20.42 16.89 3.56
CA TYR A 286 -21.60 16.48 4.32
C TYR A 286 -22.11 15.08 3.99
N ASN A 287 -21.48 14.38 3.04
CA ASN A 287 -21.89 13.05 2.64
C ASN A 287 -20.85 12.02 3.02
N SER A 288 -21.31 10.81 3.28
CA SER A 288 -20.44 9.68 3.57
C SER A 288 -20.93 8.40 2.89
N ILE A 289 -20.04 7.45 2.75
CA ILE A 289 -20.29 6.10 2.27
C ILE A 289 -19.99 5.10 3.39
N GLN A 290 -20.74 4.02 3.46
CA GLN A 290 -20.57 2.96 4.45
C GLN A 290 -19.46 2.00 4.03
N VAL A 291 -18.56 1.67 4.95
CA VAL A 291 -17.54 0.65 4.73
C VAL A 291 -18.15 -0.72 4.96
N ASN A 292 -18.18 -1.54 3.93
CA ASN A 292 -18.69 -2.92 3.98
C ASN A 292 -17.55 -3.96 4.08
N GLY A 293 -16.36 -3.63 3.59
CA GLY A 293 -15.25 -4.55 3.62
C GLY A 293 -13.93 -3.92 3.19
N ALA A 294 -12.91 -4.75 3.14
CA ALA A 294 -11.62 -4.40 2.59
C ALA A 294 -10.92 -5.65 2.03
N SER A 295 -10.07 -5.46 1.03
CA SER A 295 -9.27 -6.53 0.43
C SER A 295 -7.93 -6.00 -0.06
N ALA A 296 -7.11 -6.91 -0.56
CA ALA A 296 -5.95 -6.53 -1.35
C ALA A 296 -6.39 -5.79 -2.63
N PRO A 297 -5.57 -4.85 -3.12
CA PRO A 297 -5.85 -4.14 -4.35
C PRO A 297 -5.80 -5.10 -5.55
N ALA A 298 -6.80 -5.02 -6.42
CA ALA A 298 -6.81 -5.68 -7.72
C ALA A 298 -6.29 -4.73 -8.79
N ILE A 299 -5.42 -5.22 -9.68
CA ILE A 299 -4.98 -4.46 -10.84
C ILE A 299 -6.19 -4.27 -11.77
N GLY A 300 -6.35 -3.07 -12.33
CA GLY A 300 -7.39 -2.72 -13.27
C GLY A 300 -8.37 -1.67 -12.77
N HIS A 301 -9.60 -1.77 -13.22
CA HIS A 301 -10.69 -0.84 -12.92
C HIS A 301 -11.70 -1.52 -11.98
N PRO A 302 -11.43 -1.59 -10.66
CA PRO A 302 -12.27 -2.32 -9.75
C PRO A 302 -13.64 -1.66 -9.59
N GLY A 303 -14.68 -2.49 -9.56
CA GLY A 303 -16.05 -2.02 -9.45
C GLY A 303 -16.55 -1.30 -10.71
N LEU A 304 -17.78 -0.78 -10.65
CA LEU A 304 -18.43 -0.09 -11.78
C LEU A 304 -17.85 1.32 -12.03
N THR A 305 -17.37 1.96 -10.99
CA THR A 305 -16.87 3.35 -11.03
C THR A 305 -15.35 3.44 -11.06
N GLY A 306 -14.63 2.30 -11.05
CA GLY A 306 -13.22 2.24 -10.80
C GLY A 306 -12.85 2.55 -9.35
N ALA A 307 -11.55 2.64 -9.06
CA ALA A 307 -11.10 3.05 -7.75
C ALA A 307 -11.42 4.53 -7.50
N CYS A 308 -11.84 4.81 -6.27
CA CYS A 308 -12.13 6.13 -5.74
C CYS A 308 -11.12 6.47 -4.64
N VAL A 309 -10.73 7.73 -4.55
CA VAL A 309 -10.00 8.29 -3.42
C VAL A 309 -10.83 9.40 -2.79
N ALA A 310 -11.01 9.35 -1.46
CA ALA A 310 -11.76 10.37 -0.74
C ALA A 310 -10.81 11.27 0.05
N GLY A 311 -10.25 12.25 -0.64
CA GLY A 311 -9.37 13.25 -0.05
C GLY A 311 -10.11 14.24 0.82
N GLY A 312 -9.58 14.52 2.00
CA GLY A 312 -10.12 15.55 2.87
C GLY A 312 -10.19 16.92 2.21
N PHE A 313 -9.45 17.17 1.13
CA PHE A 313 -9.34 18.44 0.41
C PHE A 313 -9.93 18.42 -0.99
N THR A 314 -9.85 17.28 -1.68
CA THR A 314 -10.48 17.12 -2.99
C THR A 314 -11.88 16.56 -2.94
N GLY A 315 -12.31 15.97 -1.80
CA GLY A 315 -13.51 15.13 -1.73
C GLY A 315 -13.28 13.82 -2.49
N GLU A 316 -14.37 13.13 -2.81
CA GLU A 316 -14.31 11.89 -3.56
C GLU A 316 -13.99 12.14 -5.04
N ARG A 317 -13.04 11.37 -5.55
CA ARG A 317 -12.66 11.30 -6.96
C ARG A 317 -12.60 9.85 -7.39
N CYS A 318 -13.41 9.46 -8.36
CA CYS A 318 -13.53 8.09 -8.88
C CYS A 318 -13.03 7.98 -10.32
N GLY A 319 -12.96 6.74 -10.81
CA GLY A 319 -12.59 6.42 -12.18
C GLY A 319 -11.11 6.04 -12.35
N ALA A 320 -10.38 5.80 -11.25
CA ALA A 320 -9.02 5.31 -11.37
C ALA A 320 -8.97 3.81 -11.65
N SER A 321 -7.97 3.42 -12.43
CA SER A 321 -7.49 2.03 -12.49
C SER A 321 -6.34 1.83 -11.50
N ILE A 322 -6.29 0.67 -10.87
CA ILE A 322 -5.09 0.20 -10.18
C ILE A 322 -4.11 -0.26 -11.26
N ILE A 323 -3.00 0.43 -11.39
CA ILE A 323 -2.03 0.23 -12.47
C ILE A 323 -0.99 -0.82 -12.08
N SER A 324 -0.52 -0.77 -10.84
CA SER A 324 0.49 -1.68 -10.27
C SER A 324 0.31 -1.78 -8.76
N THR A 325 0.75 -2.89 -8.18
CA THR A 325 0.79 -3.10 -6.72
C THR A 325 2.21 -3.31 -6.21
N THR A 326 3.20 -3.09 -7.06
CA THR A 326 4.63 -3.32 -6.80
C THR A 326 5.47 -2.06 -6.93
N ALA A 327 4.85 -0.89 -7.14
CA ALA A 327 5.57 0.36 -7.30
C ALA A 327 6.38 0.72 -6.05
N THR A 328 7.52 1.37 -6.26
CA THR A 328 8.35 1.90 -5.18
C THR A 328 8.43 3.42 -5.30
N GLY A 329 8.24 4.12 -4.20
CA GLY A 329 8.40 5.56 -4.10
C GLY A 329 9.50 5.92 -3.10
N CYS A 330 10.50 6.68 -3.54
CA CYS A 330 11.55 7.19 -2.68
C CYS A 330 11.37 8.70 -2.51
N VAL A 331 11.26 9.17 -1.26
CA VAL A 331 11.00 10.57 -0.94
C VAL A 331 12.09 11.11 -0.03
N PRO A 332 12.67 12.27 -0.35
CA PRO A 332 13.73 12.88 0.46
C PRO A 332 13.32 13.03 1.93
N GLY A 333 14.20 12.63 2.84
CA GLY A 333 13.99 12.71 4.27
C GLY A 333 13.02 11.67 4.85
N PHE A 334 12.42 10.81 4.00
CA PHE A 334 11.47 9.79 4.44
C PHE A 334 11.94 8.34 4.12
N GLY A 335 12.62 8.14 3.01
CA GLY A 335 13.13 6.83 2.58
C GLY A 335 12.44 6.31 1.33
N CYS A 336 12.60 5.02 1.06
CA CYS A 336 11.98 4.33 -0.06
C CYS A 336 10.92 3.35 0.45
N ILE A 337 9.68 3.54 -0.02
CA ILE A 337 8.53 2.74 0.35
C ILE A 337 8.24 1.78 -0.81
N PRO A 338 8.49 0.48 -0.65
CA PRO A 338 8.23 -0.54 -1.67
C PRO A 338 6.78 -1.01 -1.65
N ALA A 339 6.38 -1.75 -2.67
CA ALA A 339 5.08 -2.42 -2.80
C ALA A 339 3.86 -1.48 -2.66
N LEU A 340 4.00 -0.26 -3.17
CA LEU A 340 2.92 0.70 -3.25
C LEU A 340 1.92 0.33 -4.34
N ILE A 341 0.66 0.62 -4.08
CA ILE A 341 -0.38 0.68 -5.12
C ILE A 341 -0.12 1.94 -5.95
N LYS A 342 0.06 1.78 -7.26
CA LYS A 342 0.04 2.89 -8.23
C LYS A 342 -1.33 2.91 -8.91
N TYR A 343 -1.99 4.05 -8.92
CA TYR A 343 -3.32 4.19 -9.50
C TYR A 343 -3.51 5.51 -10.23
N GLY A 344 -4.47 5.58 -11.15
CA GLY A 344 -4.77 6.78 -11.91
C GLY A 344 -5.72 6.56 -13.09
N LYS A 345 -6.01 7.61 -13.86
CA LYS A 345 -6.92 7.60 -15.01
C LYS A 345 -6.21 7.51 -16.37
N ASN A 346 -4.90 7.31 -16.39
CA ASN A 346 -4.05 7.42 -17.59
C ASN A 346 -4.14 8.80 -18.29
N THR A 347 -4.45 9.84 -17.55
CA THR A 347 -4.51 11.23 -18.00
C THR A 347 -3.72 12.13 -17.05
N ASN A 348 -3.60 13.41 -17.37
CA ASN A 348 -3.04 14.41 -16.45
C ASN A 348 -4.04 14.92 -15.40
N GLU A 349 -5.24 14.35 -15.33
CA GLU A 349 -6.25 14.74 -14.34
C GLU A 349 -5.82 14.33 -12.93
N ALA A 350 -5.53 15.31 -12.08
CA ALA A 350 -5.18 15.07 -10.70
C ALA A 350 -6.42 14.59 -9.91
N MET A 351 -6.28 13.47 -9.22
CA MET A 351 -7.32 12.94 -8.35
C MET A 351 -7.16 13.37 -6.90
N THR A 352 -5.96 13.83 -6.52
CA THR A 352 -5.66 14.32 -5.17
C THR A 352 -4.83 15.58 -5.21
N GLN A 353 -4.78 16.27 -4.09
CA GLN A 353 -3.95 17.48 -3.88
C GLN A 353 -3.28 17.45 -2.52
N GLY A 354 -2.52 18.53 -2.22
CA GLY A 354 -1.92 18.69 -0.89
C GLY A 354 -2.96 18.60 0.24
N GLY A 355 -2.70 17.73 1.23
CA GLY A 355 -3.60 17.43 2.33
C GLY A 355 -4.39 16.13 2.20
N ASP A 356 -4.40 15.52 1.03
CA ASP A 356 -5.08 14.23 0.84
C ASP A 356 -4.24 13.03 1.26
N SER A 357 -3.00 13.25 1.73
CA SER A 357 -2.19 12.19 2.35
C SER A 357 -2.92 11.56 3.52
N GLY A 358 -3.01 10.23 3.51
CA GLY A 358 -3.82 9.45 4.42
C GLY A 358 -5.22 9.12 3.89
N ALA A 359 -5.66 9.69 2.75
CA ALA A 359 -7.01 9.47 2.22
C ALA A 359 -7.30 7.99 1.92
N PRO A 360 -8.53 7.50 2.18
CA PRO A 360 -8.92 6.15 1.83
C PRO A 360 -8.98 5.96 0.32
N LEU A 361 -8.43 4.83 -0.15
CA LEU A 361 -8.57 4.33 -1.52
C LEU A 361 -9.50 3.12 -1.49
N TYR A 362 -10.57 3.16 -2.25
CA TYR A 362 -11.63 2.16 -2.24
C TYR A 362 -12.35 2.08 -3.58
N TYR A 363 -13.27 1.15 -3.75
CA TYR A 363 -14.24 1.14 -4.84
C TYR A 363 -15.68 1.00 -4.30
N HIS A 364 -16.66 1.47 -5.08
CA HIS A 364 -18.06 1.27 -4.76
C HIS A 364 -18.46 -0.17 -5.09
N GLU A 365 -19.13 -0.84 -4.17
CA GLU A 365 -19.68 -2.16 -4.40
C GLU A 365 -20.97 -2.07 -5.22
N GLY A 366 -20.87 -2.35 -6.51
CA GLY A 366 -21.98 -2.25 -7.44
C GLY A 366 -22.62 -0.85 -7.45
N HIS A 367 -23.93 -0.78 -7.54
CA HIS A 367 -24.70 0.47 -7.47
C HIS A 367 -25.13 0.85 -6.05
N THR A 368 -24.42 0.36 -5.04
CA THR A 368 -24.75 0.55 -3.63
C THR A 368 -23.97 1.73 -3.04
N ASN A 369 -24.45 2.25 -1.91
CA ASN A 369 -23.70 3.22 -1.09
C ASN A 369 -22.73 2.50 -0.12
N LEU A 370 -21.98 1.53 -0.64
CA LEU A 370 -21.03 0.71 0.10
C LEU A 370 -19.64 0.83 -0.49
N ALA A 371 -18.64 1.06 0.38
CA ALA A 371 -17.24 1.15 0.03
C ALA A 371 -16.52 -0.16 0.38
N HIS A 372 -15.68 -0.61 -0.54
CA HIS A 372 -14.70 -1.67 -0.32
C HIS A 372 -13.29 -1.08 -0.34
N VAL A 373 -12.64 -1.04 0.80
CA VAL A 373 -11.33 -0.39 0.97
C VAL A 373 -10.23 -1.27 0.39
N VAL A 374 -9.29 -0.66 -0.34
CA VAL A 374 -8.12 -1.35 -0.91
C VAL A 374 -6.79 -0.75 -0.47
N GLY A 375 -6.78 0.49 0.03
CA GLY A 375 -5.54 1.12 0.47
C GLY A 375 -5.73 2.52 1.06
N MET A 376 -4.59 3.14 1.35
CA MET A 376 -4.46 4.47 1.92
C MET A 376 -3.51 5.30 1.08
N HIS A 377 -3.99 6.38 0.48
CA HIS A 377 -3.20 7.30 -0.33
C HIS A 377 -2.09 7.97 0.47
N ILE A 378 -0.89 8.04 -0.09
CA ILE A 378 0.24 8.69 0.56
C ILE A 378 0.82 9.86 -0.26
N GLY A 379 0.64 9.86 -1.56
CA GLY A 379 1.18 10.91 -2.41
C GLY A 379 0.88 10.69 -3.89
N ALA A 380 1.25 11.66 -4.70
CA ALA A 380 1.03 11.61 -6.15
C ALA A 380 2.14 12.33 -6.91
N GLY A 381 2.27 12.00 -8.19
CA GLY A 381 3.18 12.65 -9.12
C GLY A 381 2.66 12.65 -10.54
N VAL A 382 3.32 13.39 -11.42
CA VAL A 382 3.04 13.40 -12.86
C VAL A 382 4.27 12.95 -13.61
N ASN A 383 4.12 11.95 -14.46
CA ASN A 383 5.16 11.48 -15.34
C ASN A 383 4.64 11.40 -16.77
N ASN A 384 5.41 11.88 -17.74
CA ASN A 384 5.00 11.94 -19.16
C ASN A 384 3.58 12.49 -19.37
N ASN A 385 3.24 13.53 -18.64
CA ASN A 385 1.92 14.16 -18.66
C ASN A 385 0.77 13.23 -18.19
N VAL A 386 1.09 12.16 -17.44
CA VAL A 386 0.13 11.26 -16.80
C VAL A 386 0.24 11.40 -15.29
N TRP A 387 -0.87 11.69 -14.65
CA TRP A 387 -0.94 11.72 -13.19
C TRP A 387 -1.02 10.30 -12.62
N ALA A 388 -0.31 10.04 -11.55
CA ALA A 388 -0.40 8.80 -10.79
C ALA A 388 -0.40 9.08 -9.29
N GLY A 389 -1.34 8.45 -8.58
CA GLY A 389 -1.36 8.37 -7.12
C GLY A 389 -0.65 7.11 -6.64
N TYR A 390 -0.12 7.18 -5.43
CA TYR A 390 0.54 6.07 -4.74
C TYR A 390 -0.14 5.87 -3.38
N ALA A 391 -0.34 4.61 -3.01
CA ALA A 391 -1.03 4.27 -1.78
C ALA A 391 -0.39 3.04 -1.10
N GLU A 392 -0.42 3.02 0.23
CA GLU A 392 -0.20 1.80 1.02
C GLU A 392 -1.38 0.86 0.82
N SER A 393 -1.11 -0.44 0.70
CA SER A 393 -2.19 -1.42 0.60
C SER A 393 -2.93 -1.56 1.93
N TYR A 394 -4.24 -1.86 1.87
CA TYR A 394 -5.00 -2.19 3.08
C TYR A 394 -4.32 -3.31 3.88
N ILE A 395 -3.74 -4.30 3.20
CA ILE A 395 -3.04 -5.43 3.85
C ILE A 395 -1.87 -4.93 4.72
N ALA A 396 -1.03 -4.05 4.18
CA ALA A 396 0.07 -3.47 4.93
C ALA A 396 -0.45 -2.68 6.16
N VAL A 397 -1.51 -1.89 5.97
CA VAL A 397 -2.15 -1.16 7.07
C VAL A 397 -2.65 -2.12 8.15
N ALA A 398 -3.41 -3.15 7.78
CA ALA A 398 -3.98 -4.12 8.71
C ALA A 398 -2.91 -4.86 9.53
N LEU A 399 -1.83 -5.31 8.86
CA LEU A 399 -0.73 -6.01 9.51
C LEU A 399 0.04 -5.12 10.49
N LEU A 400 0.41 -3.93 10.06
CA LEU A 400 1.28 -3.05 10.85
C LEU A 400 0.56 -2.36 12.00
N THR A 401 -0.76 -2.25 11.92
CA THR A 401 -1.58 -1.68 12.98
C THR A 401 -2.28 -2.74 13.84
N ASN A 402 -2.09 -4.02 13.52
CA ASN A 402 -2.72 -5.17 14.16
C ASN A 402 -4.24 -5.03 14.23
N GLY A 403 -4.90 -4.88 13.08
CA GLY A 403 -6.33 -4.67 13.06
C GLY A 403 -7.03 -5.09 11.78
N THR A 404 -8.35 -5.09 11.86
CA THR A 404 -9.24 -5.33 10.73
C THR A 404 -10.08 -4.10 10.43
N ILE A 405 -10.59 -4.00 9.21
CA ILE A 405 -11.45 -2.90 8.80
C ILE A 405 -12.69 -2.82 9.69
N ARG A 406 -13.01 -1.63 10.16
CA ARG A 406 -14.28 -1.38 10.84
C ARG A 406 -15.40 -1.27 9.80
N ARG A 407 -16.27 -2.29 9.75
CA ARG A 407 -17.49 -2.22 8.94
C ARG A 407 -18.52 -1.34 9.64
N PHE A 408 -19.39 -0.73 8.85
CA PHE A 408 -20.55 -0.05 9.40
C PHE A 408 -21.60 -1.10 9.74
N THR A 409 -21.92 -1.21 11.02
CA THR A 409 -23.03 -2.01 11.54
C THR A 409 -24.03 -1.03 12.09
N GLY A 410 -25.01 -0.62 11.29
CA GLY A 410 -26.00 0.42 11.57
C GLY A 410 -26.50 0.53 12.99
#